data_ba7df8c98128d6e9064a3d935e6ce14c
#
_entry.id   ba7df8c98128d6e9064a3d935e6ce14c
#
_cell.length_a   1.000
_cell.length_b   1.000
_cell.length_c   1.000
_cell.angle_alpha   90.00
_cell.angle_beta   90.00
_cell.angle_gamma   90.00
#
_symmetry.space_group_name_H-M   'P 1'
#
loop_
_entity.id
_entity.type
_entity.pdbx_description
1 polymer ?
#
loop_
_entity_poly.entity_id
_entity_poly.type
_entity_poly.pdbx_seq_one_letter_code
_entity_poly.pdbx_strand_id
1 'polypeptide(L)'
;PAKPFYTAPVLSSAAAKAAPEHPAPGTQLPFAGGNNFRELGGYRADEGKTVKWGQIYRGFPTGRLTTEADRARLDGLGLRLILDLRSGAEAAKLPDYVPDGARLVQICGLRDATGQEIDFSPNDIQRLVQSAPAGMSLTQLMYRQMLTGNKAFKELFRALEAGETPILFHCTAGKDRTGVAAMLILLALGASDETICADYARTNLCRAAEIEKAMADHAAEIAADPAQRMRWQTSAGVDPEIAPFVLRTIRQDYGSAESYLEAEYGLTPARLMRLRRMYLE
;
A
#
# COMPACT_ATOMS: atom_id res chain seq x y z
N PRO A 1 -40.94 -56.10 35.57
CA PRO A 1 -39.91 -55.12 35.76
C PRO A 1 -39.61 -54.41 34.45
N ALA A 2 -39.95 -53.12 34.45
CA ALA A 2 -39.77 -52.25 33.32
C ALA A 2 -38.29 -51.78 33.26
N LYS A 3 -37.71 -51.78 32.06
CA LYS A 3 -36.40 -51.22 31.81
C LYS A 3 -36.45 -49.67 31.76
N PRO A 4 -35.46 -48.97 32.27
CA PRO A 4 -35.45 -47.51 32.24
C PRO A 4 -35.13 -47.00 30.82
N PHE A 5 -35.86 -45.96 30.39
CA PHE A 5 -35.64 -45.24 29.15
C PHE A 5 -34.33 -44.46 29.23
N TYR A 6 -33.43 -44.73 28.31
CA TYR A 6 -32.22 -43.94 28.09
C TYR A 6 -32.59 -42.64 27.40
N THR A 7 -32.54 -41.51 28.11
CA THR A 7 -32.61 -40.18 27.50
C THR A 7 -31.22 -39.82 26.96
N ALA A 8 -31.10 -39.72 25.64
CA ALA A 8 -29.90 -39.18 25.00
C ALA A 8 -29.64 -37.74 25.42
N PRO A 9 -28.39 -37.32 25.67
CA PRO A 9 -28.09 -35.92 25.99
C PRO A 9 -28.40 -35.05 24.76
N VAL A 10 -29.18 -34.01 24.97
CA VAL A 10 -29.39 -32.95 23.98
C VAL A 10 -28.01 -32.29 23.75
N LEU A 11 -27.45 -32.48 22.56
CA LEU A 11 -26.27 -31.76 22.13
C LEU A 11 -26.64 -30.26 22.13
N SER A 12 -26.00 -29.51 23.04
CA SER A 12 -26.10 -28.05 23.05
C SER A 12 -25.67 -27.52 21.67
N SER A 13 -26.52 -26.74 21.05
CA SER A 13 -26.19 -26.02 19.83
C SER A 13 -24.90 -25.25 20.04
N ALA A 14 -23.84 -25.62 19.31
CA ALA A 14 -22.64 -24.80 19.26
C ALA A 14 -23.08 -23.37 18.88
N ALA A 15 -22.83 -22.42 19.78
CA ALA A 15 -23.08 -21.03 19.52
C ALA A 15 -22.42 -20.67 18.19
N ALA A 16 -23.20 -20.29 17.20
CA ALA A 16 -22.70 -19.78 15.93
C ALA A 16 -21.72 -18.65 16.27
N LYS A 17 -20.43 -18.81 15.94
CA LYS A 17 -19.46 -17.74 16.07
C LYS A 17 -20.03 -16.55 15.28
N ALA A 18 -20.26 -15.43 15.98
CA ALA A 18 -20.61 -14.19 15.31
C ALA A 18 -19.63 -13.94 14.16
N ALA A 19 -20.15 -13.53 13.00
CA ALA A 19 -19.28 -13.14 11.90
C ALA A 19 -18.29 -12.08 12.42
N PRO A 20 -17.02 -12.12 11.99
CA PRO A 20 -16.05 -11.13 12.43
C PRO A 20 -16.54 -9.73 12.05
N GLU A 21 -16.41 -8.78 12.97
CA GLU A 21 -16.85 -7.39 12.80
C GLU A 21 -16.20 -6.70 11.59
N HIS A 22 -14.99 -7.13 11.24
CA HIS A 22 -14.22 -6.64 10.11
C HIS A 22 -13.79 -7.78 9.17
N PRO A 23 -13.54 -7.48 7.87
CA PRO A 23 -12.98 -8.45 6.94
C PRO A 23 -11.54 -8.82 7.32
N ALA A 24 -10.96 -9.81 6.64
CA ALA A 24 -9.54 -10.10 6.78
C ALA A 24 -8.68 -8.88 6.41
N PRO A 25 -7.56 -8.60 7.13
CA PRO A 25 -6.68 -7.49 6.81
C PRO A 25 -6.25 -7.49 5.34
N GLY A 26 -6.21 -6.32 4.73
CA GLY A 26 -5.85 -6.15 3.33
C GLY A 26 -6.92 -6.57 2.31
N THR A 27 -8.14 -6.89 2.74
CA THR A 27 -9.27 -7.08 1.83
C THR A 27 -9.56 -5.77 1.08
N GLN A 28 -9.68 -5.86 -0.27
CA GLN A 28 -9.97 -4.67 -1.05
C GLN A 28 -11.43 -4.22 -0.90
N LEU A 29 -11.62 -2.89 -0.90
CA LEU A 29 -12.94 -2.29 -0.97
C LEU A 29 -13.47 -2.42 -2.41
N PRO A 30 -14.76 -2.76 -2.59
CA PRO A 30 -15.33 -3.01 -3.90
C PRO A 30 -15.69 -1.70 -4.62
N PHE A 31 -14.73 -1.13 -5.36
CA PHE A 31 -14.95 -0.02 -6.28
C PHE A 31 -15.00 -0.51 -7.72
N ALA A 32 -15.97 0.00 -8.51
CA ALA A 32 -16.03 -0.29 -9.94
C ALA A 32 -14.91 0.41 -10.73
N GLY A 33 -14.42 1.55 -10.22
CA GLY A 33 -13.38 2.35 -10.87
C GLY A 33 -11.97 1.74 -10.84
N GLY A 34 -11.74 0.68 -10.08
CA GLY A 34 -10.43 0.04 -10.04
C GLY A 34 -10.25 -0.97 -8.91
N ASN A 35 -9.09 -1.61 -8.92
CA ASN A 35 -8.69 -2.63 -7.97
C ASN A 35 -7.56 -2.15 -7.05
N ASN A 36 -7.30 -2.89 -5.97
CA ASN A 36 -6.24 -2.65 -4.99
C ASN A 36 -6.49 -1.46 -4.04
N PHE A 37 -7.75 -0.98 -3.92
CA PHE A 37 -8.11 -0.03 -2.87
C PHE A 37 -8.35 -0.80 -1.57
N ARG A 38 -7.53 -0.53 -0.55
CA ARG A 38 -7.51 -1.28 0.72
C ARG A 38 -7.27 -0.34 1.88
N GLU A 39 -7.50 -0.83 3.10
CA GLU A 39 -7.02 -0.15 4.31
C GLU A 39 -5.95 -0.99 5.02
N LEU A 40 -5.21 -0.34 5.91
CA LEU A 40 -4.19 -1.00 6.74
C LEU A 40 -4.74 -1.50 8.07
N GLY A 41 -6.02 -1.31 8.34
CA GLY A 41 -6.69 -1.81 9.55
C GLY A 41 -6.56 -3.33 9.70
N GLY A 42 -6.43 -3.78 10.95
CA GLY A 42 -6.36 -5.18 11.32
C GLY A 42 -5.01 -5.86 11.16
N TYR A 43 -4.02 -5.25 10.49
CA TYR A 43 -2.68 -5.82 10.42
C TYR A 43 -2.03 -5.85 11.81
N ARG A 44 -1.38 -6.97 12.13
CA ARG A 44 -0.60 -7.11 13.37
C ARG A 44 0.60 -6.19 13.35
N ALA A 45 0.84 -5.53 14.47
CA ALA A 45 1.88 -4.54 14.66
C ALA A 45 2.55 -4.73 16.04
N ASP A 46 3.07 -3.64 16.61
CA ASP A 46 3.83 -3.65 17.85
C ASP A 46 3.06 -4.27 19.03
N GLU A 47 3.76 -5.00 19.88
CA GLU A 47 3.23 -5.66 21.09
C GLU A 47 2.01 -6.56 20.85
N GLY A 48 1.85 -7.10 19.66
CA GLY A 48 0.71 -7.95 19.29
C GLY A 48 -0.60 -7.22 19.08
N LYS A 49 -0.59 -5.89 19.13
CA LYS A 49 -1.70 -5.03 18.78
C LYS A 49 -1.99 -5.06 17.27
N THR A 50 -3.10 -4.51 16.88
CA THR A 50 -3.49 -4.38 15.47
C THR A 50 -3.66 -2.91 15.08
N VAL A 51 -3.45 -2.63 13.80
CA VAL A 51 -3.74 -1.31 13.26
C VAL A 51 -5.25 -1.05 13.31
N LYS A 52 -5.64 0.11 13.83
CA LYS A 52 -7.05 0.53 13.91
C LYS A 52 -7.70 0.57 12.54
N TRP A 53 -8.93 0.10 12.47
CA TRP A 53 -9.74 0.16 11.26
C TRP A 53 -10.23 1.58 10.97
N GLY A 54 -10.51 1.85 9.68
CA GLY A 54 -11.13 3.10 9.24
C GLY A 54 -10.21 4.32 9.32
N GLN A 55 -8.89 4.16 9.41
CA GLN A 55 -7.97 5.28 9.59
C GLN A 55 -7.02 5.51 8.42
N ILE A 56 -6.52 4.45 7.80
CA ILE A 56 -5.41 4.54 6.85
C ILE A 56 -5.74 3.70 5.61
N TYR A 57 -6.00 4.38 4.49
CA TYR A 57 -6.38 3.78 3.22
C TYR A 57 -5.29 3.96 2.19
N ARG A 58 -5.14 2.97 1.31
CA ARG A 58 -4.28 2.98 0.14
C ARG A 58 -5.06 2.63 -1.11
N GLY A 59 -4.73 3.23 -2.26
CA GLY A 59 -5.53 2.97 -3.45
C GLY A 59 -4.95 3.53 -4.74
N PHE A 60 -5.86 3.74 -5.66
CA PHE A 60 -5.68 4.30 -6.99
C PHE A 60 -6.28 5.72 -7.06
N PRO A 61 -6.06 6.49 -8.16
CA PRO A 61 -6.59 7.86 -8.27
C PRO A 61 -8.12 7.89 -8.15
N THR A 62 -8.63 8.73 -7.29
CA THR A 62 -10.08 8.88 -7.06
C THR A 62 -10.82 9.45 -8.26
N GLY A 63 -10.12 10.06 -9.21
CA GLY A 63 -10.66 10.46 -10.51
C GLY A 63 -11.20 9.30 -11.36
N ARG A 64 -10.85 8.05 -11.05
CA ARG A 64 -11.44 6.84 -11.65
C ARG A 64 -12.84 6.54 -11.14
N LEU A 65 -13.27 7.13 -10.03
CA LEU A 65 -14.57 6.91 -9.42
C LEU A 65 -15.63 7.78 -10.12
N THR A 66 -16.14 7.27 -11.24
CA THR A 66 -17.07 8.01 -12.11
C THR A 66 -18.53 7.71 -11.83
N THR A 67 -18.82 6.60 -11.13
CA THR A 67 -20.18 6.23 -10.77
C THR A 67 -20.61 6.88 -9.45
N GLU A 68 -21.90 7.16 -9.32
CA GLU A 68 -22.48 7.69 -8.07
C GLU A 68 -22.23 6.73 -6.89
N ALA A 69 -22.36 5.41 -7.12
CA ALA A 69 -22.12 4.40 -6.09
C ALA A 69 -20.68 4.40 -5.57
N ASP A 70 -19.69 4.53 -6.47
CA ASP A 70 -18.28 4.61 -6.07
C ASP A 70 -18.00 5.90 -5.28
N ARG A 71 -18.54 7.04 -5.74
CA ARG A 71 -18.37 8.33 -5.04
C ARG A 71 -19.02 8.30 -3.67
N ALA A 72 -20.26 7.80 -3.58
CA ALA A 72 -20.95 7.65 -2.30
C ALA A 72 -20.16 6.75 -1.32
N ARG A 73 -19.54 5.67 -1.83
CA ARG A 73 -18.69 4.81 -1.01
C ARG A 73 -17.44 5.53 -0.53
N LEU A 74 -16.78 6.31 -1.39
CA LEU A 74 -15.61 7.10 -1.00
C LEU A 74 -15.98 8.18 0.03
N ASP A 75 -17.09 8.88 -0.22
CA ASP A 75 -17.61 9.90 0.71
C ASP A 75 -17.91 9.31 2.09
N GLY A 76 -18.43 8.07 2.12
CA GLY A 76 -18.71 7.32 3.34
C GLY A 76 -17.46 6.97 4.17
N LEU A 77 -16.26 7.02 3.59
CA LEU A 77 -15.01 6.81 4.35
C LEU A 77 -14.66 8.00 5.25
N GLY A 78 -15.28 9.17 5.05
CA GLY A 78 -15.04 10.36 5.86
C GLY A 78 -13.60 10.88 5.77
N LEU A 79 -12.97 10.76 4.61
CA LEU A 79 -11.56 11.14 4.42
C LEU A 79 -11.33 12.61 4.82
N ARG A 80 -10.25 12.85 5.55
CA ARG A 80 -9.76 14.20 5.87
C ARG A 80 -8.62 14.65 4.98
N LEU A 81 -7.85 13.68 4.47
CA LEU A 81 -6.73 13.95 3.58
C LEU A 81 -6.65 12.90 2.47
N ILE A 82 -6.45 13.36 1.24
CA ILE A 82 -5.99 12.55 0.12
C ILE A 82 -4.57 13.02 -0.21
N LEU A 83 -3.61 12.11 -0.13
CA LEU A 83 -2.22 12.35 -0.52
C LEU A 83 -1.95 11.67 -1.86
N ASP A 84 -1.88 12.46 -2.91
CA ASP A 84 -1.58 12.02 -4.27
C ASP A 84 -0.06 11.98 -4.49
N LEU A 85 0.47 10.76 -4.65
CA LEU A 85 1.91 10.50 -4.83
C LEU A 85 2.35 10.55 -6.31
N ARG A 86 1.46 10.89 -7.23
CA ARG A 86 1.77 11.00 -8.66
C ARG A 86 2.61 12.24 -8.95
N SER A 87 3.26 12.25 -10.12
CA SER A 87 3.83 13.49 -10.65
C SER A 87 2.72 14.50 -10.99
N GLY A 88 3.09 15.78 -11.08
CA GLY A 88 2.15 16.81 -11.51
C GLY A 88 1.54 16.52 -12.89
N ALA A 89 2.34 15.98 -13.80
CA ALA A 89 1.88 15.60 -15.15
C ALA A 89 0.87 14.44 -15.14
N GLU A 90 1.08 13.42 -14.29
CA GLU A 90 0.12 12.32 -14.12
C GLU A 90 -1.19 12.81 -13.49
N ALA A 91 -1.10 13.64 -12.45
CA ALA A 91 -2.26 14.20 -11.75
C ALA A 91 -3.11 15.09 -12.66
N ALA A 92 -2.47 15.89 -13.52
CA ALA A 92 -3.16 16.76 -14.48
C ALA A 92 -3.95 15.96 -15.54
N LYS A 93 -3.47 14.77 -15.94
CA LYS A 93 -4.17 13.89 -16.91
C LYS A 93 -5.44 13.27 -16.34
N LEU A 94 -5.48 13.03 -15.05
CA LEU A 94 -6.63 12.44 -14.35
C LEU A 94 -6.75 13.06 -12.95
N PRO A 95 -7.36 14.26 -12.84
CA PRO A 95 -7.58 14.90 -11.55
C PRO A 95 -8.39 14.04 -10.60
N ASP A 96 -8.10 14.12 -9.31
CA ASP A 96 -8.82 13.39 -8.29
C ASP A 96 -10.21 13.96 -8.02
N TYR A 97 -11.18 13.08 -7.75
CA TYR A 97 -12.41 13.45 -7.07
C TYR A 97 -12.11 13.61 -5.58
N VAL A 98 -12.47 14.76 -5.03
CA VAL A 98 -12.22 15.10 -3.62
C VAL A 98 -13.54 15.17 -2.88
N PRO A 99 -13.81 14.27 -1.91
CA PRO A 99 -15.00 14.36 -1.06
C PRO A 99 -15.06 15.67 -0.29
N ASP A 100 -16.27 16.13 0.02
CA ASP A 100 -16.49 17.27 0.88
C ASP A 100 -15.81 17.07 2.24
N GLY A 101 -15.09 18.08 2.70
CA GLY A 101 -14.34 18.07 3.95
C GLY A 101 -12.96 17.39 3.86
N ALA A 102 -12.61 16.77 2.74
CA ALA A 102 -11.26 16.27 2.50
C ALA A 102 -10.35 17.33 1.90
N ARG A 103 -9.08 17.30 2.26
CA ARG A 103 -8.00 18.10 1.67
C ARG A 103 -7.21 17.23 0.69
N LEU A 104 -6.93 17.75 -0.50
CA LEU A 104 -6.04 17.11 -1.46
C LEU A 104 -4.65 17.73 -1.39
N VAL A 105 -3.62 16.90 -1.24
CA VAL A 105 -2.21 17.27 -1.33
C VAL A 105 -1.55 16.40 -2.38
N GLN A 106 -0.97 17.02 -3.40
CA GLN A 106 -0.21 16.33 -4.44
C GLN A 106 1.28 16.61 -4.23
N ILE A 107 2.04 15.55 -3.99
CA ILE A 107 3.51 15.57 -3.89
C ILE A 107 4.04 14.31 -4.54
N CYS A 108 4.86 14.45 -5.59
CA CYS A 108 5.43 13.30 -6.29
C CYS A 108 6.29 12.43 -5.35
N GLY A 109 5.91 11.16 -5.24
CA GLY A 109 6.59 10.16 -4.39
C GLY A 109 7.78 9.48 -5.04
N LEU A 110 8.11 9.83 -6.29
CA LEU A 110 9.30 9.30 -6.97
C LEU A 110 9.99 10.41 -7.75
N ARG A 111 11.25 10.68 -7.42
CA ARG A 111 12.11 11.64 -8.10
C ARG A 111 13.45 10.98 -8.43
N ASP A 112 14.12 11.47 -9.45
CA ASP A 112 15.48 11.05 -9.76
C ASP A 112 16.51 11.70 -8.79
N ALA A 113 17.78 11.34 -8.94
CA ALA A 113 18.86 11.84 -8.10
C ALA A 113 19.05 13.38 -8.18
N THR A 114 18.52 14.03 -9.24
CA THR A 114 18.55 15.48 -9.40
C THR A 114 17.34 16.19 -8.76
N GLY A 115 16.39 15.42 -8.24
CA GLY A 115 15.14 15.90 -7.66
C GLY A 115 14.02 16.12 -8.67
N GLN A 116 14.21 15.72 -9.93
CA GLN A 116 13.20 15.80 -10.98
C GLN A 116 12.14 14.70 -10.80
N GLU A 117 10.87 15.08 -11.00
CA GLU A 117 9.76 14.11 -10.95
C GLU A 117 9.90 13.03 -12.02
N ILE A 118 9.50 11.81 -11.68
CA ILE A 118 9.44 10.66 -12.59
C ILE A 118 7.97 10.40 -12.90
N ASP A 119 7.61 10.52 -14.18
CA ASP A 119 6.27 10.24 -14.71
C ASP A 119 6.20 8.96 -15.58
N PHE A 120 7.29 8.16 -15.56
CA PHE A 120 7.43 6.94 -16.36
C PHE A 120 7.41 7.15 -17.88
N SER A 121 7.66 8.39 -18.36
CA SER A 121 7.88 8.65 -19.77
C SER A 121 9.13 7.92 -20.28
N PRO A 122 9.27 7.68 -21.59
CA PRO A 122 10.48 7.08 -22.15
C PRO A 122 11.76 7.82 -21.77
N ASN A 123 11.71 9.15 -21.68
CA ASN A 123 12.85 9.96 -21.27
C ASN A 123 13.23 9.73 -19.80
N ASP A 124 12.23 9.62 -18.91
CA ASP A 124 12.46 9.33 -17.52
C ASP A 124 13.07 7.95 -17.32
N ILE A 125 12.54 6.95 -18.00
CA ILE A 125 13.07 5.59 -17.97
C ILE A 125 14.52 5.56 -18.47
N GLN A 126 14.83 6.29 -19.55
CA GLN A 126 16.20 6.37 -20.08
C GLN A 126 17.16 7.01 -19.05
N ARG A 127 16.76 8.11 -18.40
CA ARG A 127 17.57 8.73 -17.34
C ARG A 127 17.83 7.78 -16.18
N LEU A 128 16.80 7.05 -15.73
CA LEU A 128 16.92 6.06 -14.67
C LEU A 128 17.88 4.93 -15.04
N VAL A 129 17.75 4.38 -16.25
CA VAL A 129 18.63 3.31 -16.75
C VAL A 129 20.09 3.77 -16.79
N GLN A 130 20.36 5.00 -17.25
CA GLN A 130 21.71 5.57 -17.31
C GLN A 130 22.31 5.79 -15.93
N SER A 131 21.50 6.01 -14.90
CA SER A 131 21.94 6.23 -13.51
C SER A 131 22.01 4.97 -12.67
N ALA A 132 21.57 3.82 -13.21
CA ALA A 132 21.52 2.57 -12.46
C ALA A 132 22.93 2.03 -12.15
N PRO A 133 23.24 1.73 -10.88
CA PRO A 133 24.48 1.03 -10.53
C PRO A 133 24.54 -0.35 -11.18
N ALA A 134 25.76 -0.81 -11.46
CA ALA A 134 25.99 -2.15 -12.01
C ALA A 134 25.35 -3.22 -11.10
N GLY A 135 24.61 -4.14 -11.71
CA GLY A 135 23.94 -5.22 -11.00
C GLY A 135 22.62 -4.85 -10.30
N MET A 136 22.18 -3.60 -10.37
CA MET A 136 20.88 -3.16 -9.86
C MET A 136 19.85 -3.09 -10.98
N SER A 137 18.67 -3.71 -10.80
CA SER A 137 17.58 -3.58 -11.75
C SER A 137 16.96 -2.18 -11.68
N LEU A 138 16.30 -1.76 -12.76
CA LEU A 138 15.57 -0.50 -12.80
C LEU A 138 14.52 -0.41 -11.67
N THR A 139 13.81 -1.50 -11.43
CA THR A 139 12.82 -1.58 -10.34
C THR A 139 13.48 -1.35 -8.99
N GLN A 140 14.58 -2.04 -8.70
CA GLN A 140 15.32 -1.84 -7.46
C GLN A 140 15.82 -0.40 -7.30
N LEU A 141 16.32 0.21 -8.37
CA LEU A 141 16.76 1.61 -8.35
C LEU A 141 15.60 2.55 -8.01
N MET A 142 14.45 2.40 -8.66
CA MET A 142 13.28 3.23 -8.39
C MET A 142 12.82 3.14 -6.94
N TYR A 143 12.77 1.91 -6.40
CA TYR A 143 12.37 1.73 -5.00
C TYR A 143 13.40 2.31 -4.03
N ARG A 144 14.69 2.13 -4.30
CA ARG A 144 15.76 2.72 -3.49
C ARG A 144 15.68 4.25 -3.48
N GLN A 145 15.41 4.89 -4.61
CA GLN A 145 15.26 6.34 -4.71
C GLN A 145 14.09 6.89 -3.91
N MET A 146 13.03 6.10 -3.71
CA MET A 146 11.90 6.50 -2.86
C MET A 146 12.26 6.58 -1.37
N LEU A 147 13.33 5.92 -0.92
CA LEU A 147 13.64 5.78 0.51
C LEU A 147 14.35 7.00 1.10
N THR A 148 14.94 7.88 0.31
CA THR A 148 15.78 8.97 0.81
C THR A 148 15.23 10.33 0.37
N GLY A 149 15.14 11.27 1.31
CA GLY A 149 14.76 12.66 1.04
C GLY A 149 13.34 12.82 0.48
N ASN A 150 12.46 11.87 0.68
CA ASN A 150 11.14 11.84 0.05
C ASN A 150 10.16 12.79 0.73
N LYS A 151 9.89 13.91 0.07
CA LYS A 151 8.98 14.96 0.58
C LYS A 151 7.53 14.46 0.74
N ALA A 152 7.08 13.56 -0.14
CA ALA A 152 5.72 13.00 -0.06
C ALA A 152 5.55 12.15 1.21
N PHE A 153 6.55 11.34 1.54
CA PHE A 153 6.50 10.51 2.74
C PHE A 153 6.73 11.33 4.03
N LYS A 154 7.49 12.43 3.96
CA LYS A 154 7.56 13.40 5.07
C LYS A 154 6.18 14.01 5.36
N GLU A 155 5.44 14.41 4.32
CA GLU A 155 4.07 14.91 4.47
C GLU A 155 3.14 13.83 5.01
N LEU A 156 3.26 12.57 4.55
CA LEU A 156 2.49 11.45 5.05
C LEU A 156 2.65 11.28 6.57
N PHE A 157 3.87 11.22 7.07
CA PHE A 157 4.12 11.08 8.50
C PHE A 157 3.72 12.32 9.28
N ARG A 158 3.94 13.52 8.74
CA ARG A 158 3.44 14.76 9.36
C ARG A 158 1.91 14.71 9.55
N ALA A 159 1.18 14.29 8.52
CA ALA A 159 -0.28 14.19 8.58
C ALA A 159 -0.75 13.13 9.59
N LEU A 160 -0.08 11.98 9.63
CA LEU A 160 -0.39 10.94 10.61
C LEU A 160 -0.14 11.42 12.03
N GLU A 161 0.98 12.10 12.31
CA GLU A 161 1.26 12.65 13.65
C GLU A 161 0.30 13.76 14.05
N ALA A 162 -0.22 14.52 13.08
CA ALA A 162 -1.25 15.52 13.28
C ALA A 162 -2.67 14.94 13.46
N GLY A 163 -2.84 13.63 13.27
CA GLY A 163 -4.15 12.99 13.34
C GLY A 163 -5.07 13.37 12.18
N GLU A 164 -4.52 13.72 11.01
CA GLU A 164 -5.29 14.04 9.80
C GLU A 164 -5.83 12.74 9.15
N THR A 165 -6.58 11.97 9.92
CA THR A 165 -7.20 10.71 9.48
C THR A 165 -8.72 10.78 9.58
N PRO A 166 -9.49 9.97 8.81
CA PRO A 166 -9.01 8.99 7.82
C PRO A 166 -8.22 9.60 6.66
N ILE A 167 -7.09 8.95 6.30
CA ILE A 167 -6.25 9.37 5.19
C ILE A 167 -6.28 8.34 4.05
N LEU A 168 -6.32 8.81 2.80
CA LEU A 168 -6.04 8.01 1.62
C LEU A 168 -4.72 8.48 1.01
N PHE A 169 -3.80 7.56 0.74
CA PHE A 169 -2.65 7.84 -0.12
C PHE A 169 -2.69 6.92 -1.34
N HIS A 170 -2.34 7.46 -2.51
CA HIS A 170 -2.42 6.73 -3.77
C HIS A 170 -1.36 7.20 -4.76
N CYS A 171 -1.18 6.38 -5.81
CA CYS A 171 -0.47 6.76 -7.02
C CYS A 171 -1.32 6.36 -8.24
N THR A 172 -0.72 6.06 -9.38
CA THR A 172 -1.48 5.71 -10.61
C THR A 172 -2.14 4.33 -10.53
N ALA A 173 -1.42 3.32 -10.03
CA ALA A 173 -1.91 1.94 -9.91
C ALA A 173 -2.07 1.48 -8.45
N GLY A 174 -1.73 2.30 -7.48
CA GLY A 174 -1.81 1.94 -6.06
C GLY A 174 -0.82 0.84 -5.64
N LYS A 175 0.27 0.63 -6.39
CA LYS A 175 1.19 -0.50 -6.17
C LYS A 175 2.60 -0.10 -5.74
N ASP A 176 3.32 0.73 -6.49
CA ASP A 176 4.74 1.03 -6.26
C ASP A 176 4.94 2.15 -5.21
N ARG A 177 4.73 3.42 -5.55
CA ARG A 177 4.83 4.56 -4.61
C ARG A 177 3.93 4.37 -3.40
N THR A 178 2.71 3.93 -3.63
CA THR A 178 1.73 3.58 -2.60
C THR A 178 2.18 2.37 -1.78
N GLY A 179 2.80 1.39 -2.43
CA GLY A 179 3.36 0.21 -1.77
C GLY A 179 4.46 0.57 -0.79
N VAL A 180 5.41 1.42 -1.19
CA VAL A 180 6.48 1.91 -0.28
C VAL A 180 5.87 2.70 0.88
N ALA A 181 4.93 3.61 0.62
CA ALA A 181 4.24 4.35 1.67
C ALA A 181 3.60 3.43 2.71
N ALA A 182 2.88 2.38 2.26
CA ALA A 182 2.28 1.39 3.14
C ALA A 182 3.34 0.59 3.94
N MET A 183 4.43 0.17 3.29
CA MET A 183 5.55 -0.50 3.98
C MET A 183 6.10 0.37 5.11
N LEU A 184 6.33 1.66 4.85
CA LEU A 184 6.91 2.57 5.84
C LEU A 184 5.96 2.86 7.00
N ILE A 185 4.65 2.97 6.75
CA ILE A 185 3.66 3.11 7.82
C ILE A 185 3.66 1.85 8.70
N LEU A 186 3.56 0.66 8.10
CA LEU A 186 3.57 -0.60 8.84
C LEU A 186 4.88 -0.80 9.62
N LEU A 187 6.02 -0.41 9.02
CA LEU A 187 7.32 -0.41 9.69
C LEU A 187 7.33 0.51 10.93
N ALA A 188 6.82 1.74 10.81
CA ALA A 188 6.72 2.69 11.91
C ALA A 188 5.78 2.21 13.01
N LEU A 189 4.71 1.51 12.65
CA LEU A 189 3.77 0.91 13.59
C LEU A 189 4.30 -0.40 14.22
N GLY A 190 5.48 -0.87 13.82
CA GLY A 190 6.12 -2.05 14.39
C GLY A 190 5.57 -3.38 13.88
N ALA A 191 5.02 -3.40 12.67
CA ALA A 191 4.66 -4.64 12.01
C ALA A 191 5.90 -5.48 11.65
N SER A 192 5.75 -6.81 11.65
CA SER A 192 6.83 -7.70 11.24
C SER A 192 7.12 -7.61 9.74
N ASP A 193 8.32 -8.02 9.34
CA ASP A 193 8.70 -8.08 7.92
C ASP A 193 7.74 -8.95 7.12
N GLU A 194 7.28 -10.08 7.70
CA GLU A 194 6.30 -10.96 7.06
C GLU A 194 4.97 -10.24 6.80
N THR A 195 4.48 -9.47 7.76
CA THR A 195 3.25 -8.68 7.61
C THR A 195 3.41 -7.63 6.51
N ILE A 196 4.52 -6.91 6.51
CA ILE A 196 4.83 -5.87 5.50
C ILE A 196 4.93 -6.48 4.10
N CYS A 197 5.69 -7.58 3.96
CA CYS A 197 5.85 -8.29 2.69
C CYS A 197 4.51 -8.88 2.20
N ALA A 198 3.68 -9.41 3.10
CA ALA A 198 2.37 -9.96 2.76
C ALA A 198 1.41 -8.87 2.26
N ASP A 199 1.37 -7.68 2.89
CA ASP A 199 0.56 -6.57 2.39
C ASP A 199 1.01 -6.14 0.99
N TYR A 200 2.31 -6.02 0.77
CA TYR A 200 2.85 -5.65 -0.54
C TYR A 200 2.50 -6.67 -1.63
N ALA A 201 2.77 -7.95 -1.38
CA ALA A 201 2.49 -9.05 -2.30
C ALA A 201 0.99 -9.23 -2.59
N ARG A 202 0.10 -8.82 -1.66
CA ARG A 202 -1.34 -8.86 -1.84
C ARG A 202 -1.82 -8.04 -3.03
N THR A 203 -1.04 -7.08 -3.49
CA THR A 203 -1.28 -6.35 -4.73
C THR A 203 -1.53 -7.30 -5.90
N ASN A 204 -0.78 -8.41 -6.01
CA ASN A 204 -0.94 -9.37 -7.10
C ASN A 204 -2.30 -10.09 -7.05
N LEU A 205 -2.79 -10.38 -5.86
CA LEU A 205 -4.14 -10.94 -5.68
C LEU A 205 -5.22 -9.93 -6.07
N CYS A 206 -5.10 -8.69 -5.59
CA CYS A 206 -6.07 -7.64 -5.89
C CYS A 206 -6.08 -7.25 -7.36
N ARG A 207 -4.97 -7.37 -8.06
CA ARG A 207 -4.79 -7.01 -9.48
C ARG A 207 -4.66 -8.22 -10.41
N ALA A 208 -5.20 -9.37 -9.99
CA ALA A 208 -5.09 -10.61 -10.77
C ALA A 208 -5.64 -10.44 -12.21
N ALA A 209 -6.77 -9.75 -12.38
CA ALA A 209 -7.38 -9.52 -13.69
C ALA A 209 -6.49 -8.66 -14.60
N GLU A 210 -5.85 -7.62 -14.07
CA GLU A 210 -4.92 -6.77 -14.82
C GLU A 210 -3.65 -7.54 -15.20
N ILE A 211 -3.17 -8.42 -14.30
CA ILE A 211 -2.03 -9.29 -14.58
C ILE A 211 -2.37 -10.28 -15.69
N GLU A 212 -3.52 -10.96 -15.58
CA GLU A 212 -3.99 -11.90 -16.62
C GLU A 212 -4.13 -11.21 -17.97
N LYS A 213 -4.73 -10.00 -17.99
CA LYS A 213 -4.85 -9.21 -19.21
C LYS A 213 -3.48 -8.85 -19.78
N ALA A 214 -2.55 -8.36 -19.00
CA ALA A 214 -1.20 -8.03 -19.48
C ALA A 214 -0.48 -9.26 -20.03
N MET A 215 -0.62 -10.42 -19.41
CA MET A 215 -0.06 -11.68 -19.90
C MET A 215 -0.68 -12.12 -21.23
N ALA A 216 -2.00 -11.94 -21.38
CA ALA A 216 -2.70 -12.29 -22.62
C ALA A 216 -2.34 -11.32 -23.77
N ASP A 217 -2.32 -10.01 -23.49
CA ASP A 217 -1.99 -8.97 -24.47
C ASP A 217 -0.57 -9.14 -25.05
N HIS A 218 0.36 -9.73 -24.26
CA HIS A 218 1.76 -9.93 -24.63
C HIS A 218 2.15 -11.41 -24.80
N ALA A 219 1.17 -12.28 -25.02
CA ALA A 219 1.40 -13.73 -25.14
C ALA A 219 2.40 -14.10 -26.24
N ALA A 220 2.39 -13.38 -27.37
CA ALA A 220 3.32 -13.63 -28.48
C ALA A 220 4.77 -13.27 -28.12
N GLU A 221 5.00 -12.15 -27.42
CA GLU A 221 6.32 -11.75 -26.93
C GLU A 221 6.85 -12.76 -25.90
N ILE A 222 5.99 -13.23 -24.99
CA ILE A 222 6.33 -14.21 -23.96
C ILE A 222 6.65 -15.57 -24.59
N ALA A 223 5.94 -15.96 -25.65
CA ALA A 223 6.21 -17.20 -26.37
C ALA A 223 7.56 -17.14 -27.11
N ALA A 224 7.92 -15.96 -27.67
CA ALA A 224 9.19 -15.76 -28.35
C ALA A 224 10.37 -15.64 -27.36
N ASP A 225 10.16 -15.03 -26.20
CA ASP A 225 11.15 -14.87 -25.13
C ASP A 225 10.47 -15.04 -23.75
N PRO A 226 10.57 -16.23 -23.14
CA PRO A 226 10.00 -16.49 -21.82
C PRO A 226 10.48 -15.55 -20.70
N ALA A 227 11.63 -14.88 -20.86
CA ALA A 227 12.13 -13.89 -19.90
C ALA A 227 11.22 -12.65 -19.83
N GLN A 228 10.43 -12.36 -20.86
CA GLN A 228 9.47 -11.27 -20.86
C GLN A 228 8.28 -11.50 -19.91
N ARG A 229 8.03 -12.74 -19.50
CA ARG A 229 6.93 -13.07 -18.59
C ARG A 229 6.98 -12.23 -17.30
N MET A 230 8.12 -12.19 -16.62
CA MET A 230 8.29 -11.43 -15.38
C MET A 230 8.04 -9.94 -15.62
N ARG A 231 8.53 -9.39 -16.71
CA ARG A 231 8.33 -7.98 -17.07
C ARG A 231 6.85 -7.63 -17.18
N TRP A 232 6.07 -8.41 -17.90
CA TRP A 232 4.64 -8.13 -18.09
C TRP A 232 3.82 -8.41 -16.86
N GLN A 233 4.17 -9.46 -16.11
CA GLN A 233 3.53 -9.75 -14.83
C GLN A 233 3.73 -8.59 -13.83
N THR A 234 4.92 -8.05 -13.71
CA THR A 234 5.24 -6.97 -12.76
C THR A 234 4.83 -5.59 -13.27
N SER A 235 4.60 -5.42 -14.57
CA SER A 235 4.03 -4.16 -15.10
C SER A 235 2.62 -3.93 -14.58
N ALA A 236 1.79 -4.97 -14.47
CA ALA A 236 0.43 -4.91 -13.94
C ALA A 236 0.36 -5.22 -12.44
N GLY A 237 1.21 -6.10 -11.95
CA GLY A 237 1.38 -6.47 -10.54
C GLY A 237 2.66 -5.92 -9.92
N VAL A 238 3.20 -6.66 -8.97
CA VAL A 238 4.49 -6.37 -8.31
C VAL A 238 5.36 -7.61 -8.26
N ASP A 239 6.68 -7.41 -8.15
CA ASP A 239 7.61 -8.47 -7.78
C ASP A 239 7.64 -8.59 -6.24
N PRO A 240 7.20 -9.72 -5.66
CA PRO A 240 7.18 -9.89 -4.20
C PRO A 240 8.55 -9.73 -3.54
N GLU A 241 9.65 -9.94 -4.27
CA GLU A 241 11.02 -9.82 -3.75
C GLU A 241 11.43 -8.35 -3.48
N ILE A 242 10.68 -7.39 -4.01
CA ILE A 242 10.96 -5.97 -3.79
C ILE A 242 10.75 -5.55 -2.33
N ALA A 243 9.73 -6.05 -1.65
CA ALA A 243 9.51 -5.68 -0.25
C ALA A 243 10.67 -6.15 0.66
N PRO A 244 11.14 -7.42 0.59
CA PRO A 244 12.36 -7.83 1.28
C PRO A 244 13.59 -7.00 0.89
N PHE A 245 13.74 -6.64 -0.40
CA PHE A 245 14.83 -5.78 -0.87
C PHE A 245 14.78 -4.40 -0.19
N VAL A 246 13.63 -3.75 -0.12
CA VAL A 246 13.43 -2.45 0.52
C VAL A 246 13.81 -2.53 2.00
N LEU A 247 13.30 -3.53 2.73
CA LEU A 247 13.58 -3.69 4.17
C LEU A 247 15.05 -3.96 4.45
N ARG A 248 15.71 -4.77 3.62
CA ARG A 248 17.18 -4.99 3.71
C ARG A 248 17.96 -3.71 3.41
N THR A 249 17.59 -2.97 2.37
CA THR A 249 18.24 -1.70 2.01
C THR A 249 18.16 -0.69 3.15
N ILE A 250 17.00 -0.54 3.78
CA ILE A 250 16.85 0.34 4.95
C ILE A 250 17.83 -0.04 6.06
N ARG A 251 17.91 -1.33 6.41
CA ARG A 251 18.81 -1.79 7.48
C ARG A 251 20.29 -1.69 7.10
N GLN A 252 20.63 -1.94 5.86
CA GLN A 252 22.01 -1.83 5.37
C GLN A 252 22.49 -0.38 5.36
N ASP A 253 21.65 0.55 4.93
CA ASP A 253 22.05 1.94 4.76
C ASP A 253 21.97 2.74 6.09
N TYR A 254 21.08 2.36 7.03
CA TYR A 254 20.83 3.11 8.27
C TYR A 254 21.07 2.31 9.56
N GLY A 255 21.41 1.04 9.47
CA GLY A 255 21.65 0.16 10.62
C GLY A 255 20.39 -0.46 11.21
N SER A 256 19.29 0.28 11.31
CA SER A 256 17.99 -0.22 11.79
C SER A 256 16.81 0.52 11.14
N ALA A 257 15.61 -0.04 11.28
CA ALA A 257 14.38 0.61 10.86
C ALA A 257 14.12 1.91 11.64
N GLU A 258 14.37 1.90 12.94
CA GLU A 258 14.19 3.04 13.81
C GLU A 258 15.14 4.18 13.42
N SER A 259 16.43 3.87 13.19
CA SER A 259 17.41 4.86 12.73
C SER A 259 17.02 5.48 11.40
N TYR A 260 16.48 4.69 10.47
CA TYR A 260 15.96 5.17 9.18
C TYR A 260 14.78 6.13 9.38
N LEU A 261 13.78 5.71 10.16
CA LEU A 261 12.57 6.50 10.41
C LEU A 261 12.90 7.82 11.12
N GLU A 262 13.86 7.82 12.02
CA GLU A 262 14.35 9.04 12.68
C GLU A 262 15.12 9.93 11.71
N ALA A 263 16.07 9.39 10.95
CA ALA A 263 16.89 10.16 10.03
C ALA A 263 16.08 10.81 8.91
N GLU A 264 15.14 10.07 8.30
CA GLU A 264 14.39 10.54 7.14
C GLU A 264 13.14 11.35 7.51
N TYR A 265 12.47 11.01 8.61
CA TYR A 265 11.18 11.58 8.99
C TYR A 265 11.14 12.24 10.37
N GLY A 266 12.26 12.21 11.09
CA GLY A 266 12.33 12.75 12.46
C GLY A 266 11.51 11.94 13.48
N LEU A 267 11.15 10.70 13.16
CA LEU A 267 10.38 9.83 14.04
C LEU A 267 11.27 9.26 15.13
N THR A 268 11.60 10.10 16.12
CA THR A 268 12.33 9.68 17.33
C THR A 268 11.57 8.54 18.04
N PRO A 269 12.21 7.78 18.95
CA PRO A 269 11.52 6.73 19.72
C PRO A 269 10.25 7.23 20.41
N ALA A 270 10.27 8.45 20.94
CA ALA A 270 9.08 9.05 21.60
C ALA A 270 7.95 9.34 20.57
N ARG A 271 8.29 9.84 19.38
CA ARG A 271 7.32 10.11 18.31
C ARG A 271 6.77 8.80 17.73
N LEU A 272 7.59 7.76 17.54
CA LEU A 272 7.12 6.42 17.14
C LEU A 272 6.14 5.85 18.17
N MET A 273 6.47 5.93 19.44
CA MET A 273 5.59 5.46 20.52
C MET A 273 4.25 6.21 20.53
N ARG A 274 4.28 7.54 20.30
CA ARG A 274 3.05 8.34 20.16
C ARG A 274 2.23 7.90 18.96
N LEU A 275 2.87 7.69 17.80
CA LEU A 275 2.20 7.24 16.58
C LEU A 275 1.52 5.88 16.79
N ARG A 276 2.21 4.92 17.42
CA ARG A 276 1.67 3.60 17.78
C ARG A 276 0.45 3.71 18.71
N ARG A 277 0.49 4.58 19.73
CA ARG A 277 -0.68 4.84 20.59
C ARG A 277 -1.88 5.41 19.82
N MET A 278 -1.64 6.23 18.80
CA MET A 278 -2.72 6.80 17.99
C MET A 278 -3.39 5.76 17.10
N TYR A 279 -2.63 4.84 16.51
CA TYR A 279 -3.09 3.98 15.43
C TYR A 279 -3.14 2.48 15.76
N LEU A 280 -2.75 2.05 16.95
CA LEU A 280 -2.85 0.64 17.39
C LEU A 280 -3.91 0.47 18.46
N GLU A 281 -4.56 -0.71 18.47
CA GLU A 281 -5.55 -1.17 19.43
C GLU A 281 -5.30 -2.61 19.85
#